data_adee523d44eba376ea2e1557783407d3
#
_entry.id   adee523d44eba376ea2e1557783407d3
#
_cell.length_a   1.000
_cell.length_b   1.000
_cell.length_c   1.000
_cell.angle_alpha   90.00
_cell.angle_beta   90.00
_cell.angle_gamma   90.00
#
_symmetry.space_group_name_H-M   'P 1'
#
loop_
_entity.id
_entity.type
_entity.pdbx_description
1 polymer ?
#
loop_
_entity_poly.entity_id
_entity_poly.type
_entity_poly.pdbx_seq_one_letter_code
_entity_poly.pdbx_strand_id
1 'polypeptide(L)'
;MTSLRIGMDGDALRAPLSGVGHYILNLARELDGLLPEASFIAYSRLPAAAVVLPSRRWQLRTEPVAAFRRLPSFVWLKTRCRSQCLRDRINVFWAGRSLHPRLGRAARTVCTVHDVNYLVAPETMQFQSLWSSRLFFRSDILTADAVLTNSSGTADRLRTMIGAKVTGVVRPSVTKSFHLSEPAGEIGILEKLSRLGVKRPYLLSVATAEPRKNLGAVLSAYIDLKRSGALADHQLVLVGPTGWKNQALRKKLDEARAYNVVLAGYVSDELLPNLYAASDALVFPSLYEGFGMPVLEARTCGARVVTTDIPELREAGDEHVIYVQPTVDGIKTGITRAVSSPKPPPMLHHTWKEEAQILANTLSVETESQIASAS
;
A
#
# COMPACT_ATOMS: atom_id res chain seq x y z
N MET A 1 -5.37 -35.77 9.57
CA MET A 1 -4.81 -34.41 9.70
C MET A 1 -5.96 -33.43 9.62
N THR A 2 -6.17 -32.57 10.59
CA THR A 2 -7.22 -31.53 10.53
C THR A 2 -6.83 -30.52 9.46
N SER A 3 -7.70 -30.27 8.49
CA SER A 3 -7.48 -29.26 7.43
C SER A 3 -7.19 -27.90 8.06
N LEU A 4 -6.15 -27.22 7.56
CA LEU A 4 -5.75 -25.88 8.03
C LEU A 4 -6.88 -24.86 7.76
N ARG A 5 -7.37 -24.21 8.82
CA ARG A 5 -8.44 -23.20 8.76
C ARG A 5 -7.86 -21.82 9.03
N ILE A 6 -7.83 -20.97 8.02
CA ILE A 6 -7.24 -19.64 8.07
C ILE A 6 -8.35 -18.59 8.14
N GLY A 7 -8.36 -17.81 9.22
CA GLY A 7 -9.21 -16.64 9.35
C GLY A 7 -8.47 -15.35 8.98
N MET A 8 -9.17 -14.34 8.46
CA MET A 8 -8.60 -13.02 8.21
C MET A 8 -9.60 -11.89 8.46
N ASP A 9 -9.08 -10.66 8.64
CA ASP A 9 -9.87 -9.44 8.71
C ASP A 9 -10.37 -9.03 7.31
N GLY A 10 -11.63 -9.32 7.02
CA GLY A 10 -12.29 -9.01 5.75
C GLY A 10 -12.62 -7.52 5.55
N ASP A 11 -12.61 -6.70 6.61
CA ASP A 11 -12.78 -5.24 6.47
C ASP A 11 -11.63 -4.59 5.69
N ALA A 12 -10.47 -5.27 5.60
CA ALA A 12 -9.35 -4.88 4.77
C ALA A 12 -9.68 -4.91 3.26
N LEU A 13 -10.63 -5.75 2.87
CA LEU A 13 -11.06 -5.97 1.48
C LEU A 13 -12.30 -5.14 1.09
N ARG A 14 -12.54 -4.03 1.78
CA ARG A 14 -13.65 -3.11 1.47
C ARG A 14 -13.45 -2.44 0.12
N ALA A 15 -14.50 -2.49 -0.73
CA ALA A 15 -14.55 -1.73 -1.99
C ALA A 15 -14.88 -0.24 -1.77
N PRO A 16 -14.25 0.71 -2.49
CA PRO A 16 -13.04 0.51 -3.30
C PRO A 16 -11.82 0.17 -2.43
N LEU A 17 -10.92 -0.67 -2.95
CA LEU A 17 -9.76 -1.12 -2.20
C LEU A 17 -8.76 0.03 -1.96
N SER A 18 -8.18 0.06 -0.77
CA SER A 18 -6.99 0.86 -0.47
C SER A 18 -5.71 0.15 -0.95
N GLY A 19 -4.56 0.82 -0.93
CA GLY A 19 -3.27 0.16 -1.23
C GLY A 19 -3.00 -1.07 -0.35
N VAL A 20 -3.33 -1.01 0.95
CA VAL A 20 -3.26 -2.16 1.86
C VAL A 20 -4.27 -3.24 1.46
N GLY A 21 -5.47 -2.85 1.01
CA GLY A 21 -6.48 -3.79 0.51
C GLY A 21 -6.00 -4.54 -0.73
N HIS A 22 -5.38 -3.85 -1.69
CA HIS A 22 -4.78 -4.48 -2.89
C HIS A 22 -3.65 -5.46 -2.52
N TYR A 23 -2.78 -5.07 -1.58
CA TYR A 23 -1.72 -5.95 -1.07
C TYR A 23 -2.30 -7.25 -0.49
N ILE A 24 -3.28 -7.13 0.42
CA ILE A 24 -3.91 -8.29 1.07
C ILE A 24 -4.66 -9.15 0.04
N LEU A 25 -5.39 -8.53 -0.90
CA LEU A 25 -6.15 -9.25 -1.93
C LEU A 25 -5.23 -10.07 -2.84
N ASN A 26 -4.12 -9.50 -3.29
CA ASN A 26 -3.19 -10.18 -4.20
C ASN A 26 -2.49 -11.35 -3.50
N LEU A 27 -2.00 -11.18 -2.27
CA LEU A 27 -1.44 -12.29 -1.49
C LEU A 27 -2.48 -13.38 -1.23
N ALA A 28 -3.70 -13.00 -0.84
CA ALA A 28 -4.77 -13.95 -0.57
C ALA A 28 -5.18 -14.78 -1.82
N ARG A 29 -5.10 -14.20 -3.01
CA ARG A 29 -5.32 -14.93 -4.27
C ARG A 29 -4.26 -16.00 -4.53
N GLU A 30 -3.00 -15.68 -4.24
CA GLU A 30 -1.90 -16.64 -4.42
C GLU A 30 -1.97 -17.78 -3.39
N LEU A 31 -2.50 -17.53 -2.17
CA LEU A 31 -2.69 -18.57 -1.16
C LEU A 31 -3.61 -19.70 -1.63
N ASP A 32 -4.54 -19.44 -2.55
CA ASP A 32 -5.43 -20.46 -3.10
C ASP A 32 -4.67 -21.60 -3.79
N GLY A 33 -3.62 -21.26 -4.53
CA GLY A 33 -2.78 -22.25 -5.20
C GLY A 33 -1.68 -22.83 -4.29
N LEU A 34 -1.19 -22.03 -3.34
CA LEU A 34 -0.11 -22.44 -2.44
C LEU A 34 -0.59 -23.32 -1.28
N LEU A 35 -1.85 -23.19 -0.87
CA LEU A 35 -2.48 -23.94 0.21
C LEU A 35 -3.79 -24.60 -0.25
N PRO A 36 -3.74 -25.60 -1.16
CA PRO A 36 -4.92 -26.18 -1.79
C PRO A 36 -5.85 -26.88 -0.78
N GLU A 37 -5.31 -27.46 0.29
CA GLU A 37 -6.06 -28.16 1.33
C GLU A 37 -6.58 -27.25 2.45
N ALA A 38 -6.20 -25.98 2.45
CA ALA A 38 -6.65 -25.04 3.48
C ALA A 38 -8.07 -24.51 3.17
N SER A 39 -8.80 -24.18 4.23
CA SER A 39 -10.05 -23.43 4.16
C SER A 39 -9.85 -22.01 4.65
N PHE A 40 -10.47 -21.02 3.97
CA PHE A 40 -10.28 -19.61 4.21
C PHE A 40 -11.58 -18.93 4.63
N ILE A 41 -11.53 -18.10 5.68
CA ILE A 41 -12.68 -17.38 6.21
C ILE A 41 -12.32 -15.89 6.38
N ALA A 42 -12.99 -15.01 5.63
CA ALA A 42 -12.90 -13.57 5.81
C ALA A 42 -14.00 -13.10 6.76
N TYR A 43 -13.62 -12.50 7.87
CA TYR A 43 -14.55 -11.95 8.87
C TYR A 43 -14.73 -10.46 8.63
N SER A 44 -15.99 -9.99 8.50
CA SER A 44 -16.25 -8.57 8.26
C SER A 44 -17.48 -8.08 9.00
N ARG A 45 -17.41 -6.84 9.51
CA ARG A 45 -18.58 -6.11 10.01
C ARG A 45 -19.40 -5.47 8.88
N LEU A 46 -18.84 -5.40 7.67
CA LEU A 46 -19.46 -4.79 6.51
C LEU A 46 -20.48 -5.74 5.85
N PRO A 47 -21.46 -5.21 5.09
CA PRO A 47 -22.33 -6.03 4.28
C PRO A 47 -21.53 -6.74 3.16
N ALA A 48 -22.00 -7.91 2.74
CA ALA A 48 -21.28 -8.75 1.76
C ALA A 48 -20.97 -8.01 0.45
N ALA A 49 -21.88 -7.18 -0.03
CA ALA A 49 -21.70 -6.39 -1.25
C ALA A 49 -20.55 -5.36 -1.18
N ALA A 50 -20.05 -5.05 0.03
CA ALA A 50 -18.97 -4.10 0.24
C ALA A 50 -17.59 -4.78 0.35
N VAL A 51 -17.51 -6.12 0.30
CA VAL A 51 -16.27 -6.88 0.50
C VAL A 51 -15.89 -7.61 -0.78
N VAL A 52 -14.65 -7.41 -1.25
CA VAL A 52 -14.09 -8.09 -2.43
C VAL A 52 -13.37 -9.35 -1.96
N LEU A 53 -13.94 -10.53 -2.23
CA LEU A 53 -13.28 -11.78 -1.88
C LEU A 53 -12.19 -12.16 -2.90
N PRO A 54 -11.09 -12.79 -2.45
CA PRO A 54 -10.00 -13.24 -3.33
C PRO A 54 -10.46 -14.24 -4.40
N SER A 55 -11.26 -15.22 -3.99
CA SER A 55 -11.86 -16.24 -4.85
C SER A 55 -13.11 -16.85 -4.23
N ARG A 56 -13.72 -17.84 -4.93
CA ARG A 56 -14.87 -18.63 -4.43
C ARG A 56 -14.50 -19.58 -3.27
N ARG A 57 -13.22 -19.83 -3.02
CA ARG A 57 -12.76 -20.66 -1.88
C ARG A 57 -12.87 -19.92 -0.55
N TRP A 58 -12.95 -18.58 -0.57
CA TRP A 58 -13.04 -17.74 0.62
C TRP A 58 -14.48 -17.62 1.08
N GLN A 59 -14.76 -18.12 2.30
CA GLN A 59 -16.03 -17.93 2.97
C GLN A 59 -16.08 -16.53 3.59
N LEU A 60 -17.19 -15.80 3.43
CA LEU A 60 -17.39 -14.53 4.09
C LEU A 60 -18.32 -14.69 5.30
N ARG A 61 -17.83 -14.28 6.47
CA ARG A 61 -18.60 -14.18 7.70
C ARG A 61 -18.88 -12.72 8.02
N THR A 62 -20.07 -12.24 7.70
CA THR A 62 -20.49 -10.87 8.02
C THR A 62 -21.09 -10.79 9.42
N GLU A 63 -21.00 -9.60 10.04
CA GLU A 63 -21.69 -9.32 11.29
C GLU A 63 -23.23 -9.30 11.09
N PRO A 64 -23.98 -10.21 11.69
CA PRO A 64 -25.44 -10.27 11.47
C PRO A 64 -26.18 -9.13 12.16
N VAL A 65 -25.70 -8.66 13.31
CA VAL A 65 -26.39 -7.65 14.13
C VAL A 65 -26.03 -6.24 13.69
N ALA A 66 -27.04 -5.48 13.22
CA ALA A 66 -26.86 -4.14 12.67
C ALA A 66 -26.17 -3.15 13.64
N ALA A 67 -26.46 -3.24 14.94
CA ALA A 67 -25.82 -2.39 15.96
C ALA A 67 -24.29 -2.62 16.02
N PHE A 68 -23.82 -3.87 15.88
CA PHE A 68 -22.41 -4.19 15.93
C PHE A 68 -21.65 -3.85 14.65
N ARG A 69 -22.33 -3.71 13.51
CA ARG A 69 -21.73 -3.20 12.27
C ARG A 69 -21.24 -1.75 12.40
N ARG A 70 -21.84 -0.98 13.31
CA ARG A 70 -21.49 0.43 13.57
C ARG A 70 -20.34 0.61 14.54
N LEU A 71 -19.87 -0.46 15.19
CA LEU A 71 -18.72 -0.38 16.08
C LEU A 71 -17.46 0.07 15.32
N PRO A 72 -16.53 0.80 15.97
CA PRO A 72 -15.20 1.00 15.41
C PRO A 72 -14.56 -0.36 15.08
N SER A 73 -13.83 -0.42 13.95
CA SER A 73 -13.30 -1.71 13.45
C SER A 73 -12.47 -2.46 14.48
N PHE A 74 -11.64 -1.75 15.25
CA PHE A 74 -10.82 -2.36 16.29
C PHE A 74 -11.63 -2.94 17.46
N VAL A 75 -12.76 -2.29 17.85
CA VAL A 75 -13.65 -2.82 18.90
C VAL A 75 -14.34 -4.09 18.41
N TRP A 76 -14.89 -4.05 17.19
CA TRP A 76 -15.53 -5.21 16.59
C TRP A 76 -14.54 -6.39 16.45
N LEU A 77 -13.32 -6.11 16.01
CA LEU A 77 -12.25 -7.11 15.86
C LEU A 77 -11.95 -7.81 17.20
N LYS A 78 -11.78 -7.03 18.28
CA LYS A 78 -11.45 -7.54 19.63
C LYS A 78 -12.59 -8.28 20.32
N THR A 79 -13.84 -8.07 19.91
CA THR A 79 -15.04 -8.63 20.57
C THR A 79 -15.77 -9.61 19.66
N ARG A 80 -16.49 -9.13 18.68
CA ARG A 80 -17.37 -9.93 17.83
C ARG A 80 -16.62 -10.85 16.89
N CYS A 81 -15.58 -10.33 16.19
CA CYS A 81 -14.73 -11.16 15.33
C CYS A 81 -14.05 -12.28 16.14
N ARG A 82 -13.52 -11.94 17.33
CA ARG A 82 -12.96 -12.95 18.24
C ARG A 82 -13.95 -14.10 18.53
N SER A 83 -15.19 -13.77 18.87
CA SER A 83 -16.22 -14.77 19.16
C SER A 83 -16.58 -15.62 17.93
N GLN A 84 -16.55 -15.05 16.72
CA GLN A 84 -16.78 -15.78 15.48
C GLN A 84 -15.62 -16.73 15.17
N CYS A 85 -14.37 -16.26 15.29
CA CYS A 85 -13.17 -17.08 15.11
C CYS A 85 -13.15 -18.32 16.02
N LEU A 86 -13.51 -18.14 17.31
CA LEU A 86 -13.57 -19.23 18.27
C LEU A 86 -14.66 -20.26 17.94
N ARG A 87 -15.84 -19.82 17.47
CA ARG A 87 -16.91 -20.71 17.02
C ARG A 87 -16.55 -21.50 15.78
N ASP A 88 -15.87 -20.84 14.83
CA ASP A 88 -15.45 -21.47 13.58
C ASP A 88 -14.19 -22.35 13.77
N ARG A 89 -13.59 -22.35 14.96
CA ARG A 89 -12.40 -23.16 15.32
C ARG A 89 -11.28 -23.01 14.29
N ILE A 90 -10.93 -21.78 13.96
CA ILE A 90 -9.80 -21.53 13.06
C ILE A 90 -8.47 -21.94 13.73
N ASN A 91 -7.49 -22.37 12.92
CA ASN A 91 -6.15 -22.74 13.41
C ASN A 91 -5.23 -21.52 13.46
N VAL A 92 -5.35 -20.60 12.48
CA VAL A 92 -4.54 -19.41 12.38
C VAL A 92 -5.36 -18.22 11.94
N PHE A 93 -5.07 -17.04 12.50
CA PHE A 93 -5.64 -15.75 12.06
C PHE A 93 -4.57 -14.91 11.42
N TRP A 94 -4.76 -14.55 10.15
CA TRP A 94 -3.92 -13.58 9.45
C TRP A 94 -4.46 -12.16 9.63
N ALA A 95 -3.76 -11.38 10.44
CA ALA A 95 -4.05 -9.97 10.68
C ALA A 95 -3.33 -9.11 9.63
N GLY A 96 -3.93 -8.99 8.46
CA GLY A 96 -3.36 -8.22 7.35
C GLY A 96 -3.23 -6.70 7.59
N ARG A 97 -3.82 -6.16 8.68
CA ARG A 97 -3.76 -4.75 9.09
C ARG A 97 -3.22 -4.54 10.50
N SER A 98 -2.31 -5.36 10.94
CA SER A 98 -1.57 -5.28 12.21
C SER A 98 -2.38 -5.57 13.48
N LEU A 99 -3.68 -5.28 13.55
CA LEU A 99 -4.52 -5.57 14.71
C LEU A 99 -5.19 -6.93 14.59
N HIS A 100 -5.27 -7.68 15.70
CA HIS A 100 -5.84 -9.03 15.71
C HIS A 100 -6.82 -9.28 16.87
N PRO A 101 -7.70 -10.32 16.80
CA PRO A 101 -8.76 -10.55 17.77
C PRO A 101 -8.28 -11.19 19.10
N ARG A 102 -6.98 -11.31 19.35
CA ARG A 102 -6.40 -11.94 20.56
C ARG A 102 -7.03 -13.28 20.91
N LEU A 103 -6.70 -14.29 20.16
CA LEU A 103 -7.26 -15.65 20.28
C LEU A 103 -6.55 -16.50 21.35
N GLY A 104 -5.39 -16.07 21.83
CA GLY A 104 -4.58 -16.82 22.80
C GLY A 104 -4.19 -18.19 22.24
N ARG A 105 -4.30 -19.23 23.05
CA ARG A 105 -3.98 -20.60 22.62
C ARG A 105 -4.99 -21.24 21.67
N ALA A 106 -6.14 -20.59 21.42
CA ALA A 106 -7.18 -21.16 20.57
C ALA A 106 -6.85 -21.14 19.08
N ALA A 107 -6.07 -20.15 18.63
CA ALA A 107 -5.59 -20.04 17.28
C ALA A 107 -4.31 -19.19 17.23
N ARG A 108 -3.39 -19.58 16.37
CA ARG A 108 -2.17 -18.83 16.11
C ARG A 108 -2.48 -17.50 15.41
N THR A 109 -1.68 -16.48 15.64
CA THR A 109 -1.86 -15.15 15.04
C THR A 109 -0.61 -14.76 14.25
N VAL A 110 -0.80 -14.44 12.98
CA VAL A 110 0.23 -13.90 12.08
C VAL A 110 -0.16 -12.47 11.73
N CYS A 111 0.65 -11.50 12.13
CA CYS A 111 0.41 -10.09 11.83
C CYS A 111 1.26 -9.60 10.67
N THR A 112 0.66 -8.87 9.71
CA THR A 112 1.41 -8.09 8.72
C THR A 112 1.37 -6.61 9.07
N VAL A 113 2.53 -6.00 9.21
CA VAL A 113 2.70 -4.57 9.52
C VAL A 113 3.14 -3.83 8.28
N HIS A 114 2.36 -2.82 7.89
CA HIS A 114 2.63 -2.02 6.69
C HIS A 114 3.47 -0.78 6.99
N ASP A 115 3.30 -0.18 8.15
CA ASP A 115 4.04 1.00 8.59
C ASP A 115 3.98 1.15 10.12
N VAL A 116 4.77 2.08 10.63
CA VAL A 116 4.75 2.55 12.01
C VAL A 116 4.41 4.04 12.08
N ASN A 117 3.54 4.50 11.19
CA ASN A 117 3.19 5.91 11.01
C ASN A 117 2.76 6.59 12.31
N TYR A 118 2.08 5.86 13.21
CA TYR A 118 1.64 6.39 14.50
C TYR A 118 2.80 6.80 15.45
N LEU A 119 4.02 6.30 15.19
CA LEU A 119 5.25 6.68 15.91
C LEU A 119 6.07 7.72 15.16
N VAL A 120 6.13 7.63 13.83
CA VAL A 120 7.03 8.45 12.99
C VAL A 120 6.39 9.76 12.56
N ALA A 121 5.10 9.75 12.22
CA ALA A 121 4.38 10.92 11.71
C ALA A 121 2.91 10.94 12.19
N PRO A 122 2.66 10.91 13.52
CA PRO A 122 1.31 10.79 14.09
C PRO A 122 0.39 11.96 13.70
N GLU A 123 0.94 13.14 13.43
CA GLU A 123 0.19 14.33 12.99
C GLU A 123 -0.46 14.15 11.62
N THR A 124 0.02 13.20 10.81
CA THR A 124 -0.52 12.89 9.49
C THR A 124 -1.70 11.93 9.54
N MET A 125 -1.95 11.29 10.69
CA MET A 125 -2.99 10.26 10.82
C MET A 125 -4.38 10.84 11.15
N GLN A 126 -5.40 10.08 10.79
CA GLN A 126 -6.75 10.32 11.28
C GLN A 126 -6.85 9.96 12.77
N PHE A 127 -7.64 10.72 13.52
CA PHE A 127 -7.76 10.60 14.99
C PHE A 127 -8.09 9.16 15.44
N GLN A 128 -9.09 8.52 14.83
CA GLN A 128 -9.49 7.16 15.20
C GLN A 128 -8.38 6.12 14.97
N SER A 129 -7.66 6.24 13.85
CA SER A 129 -6.55 5.35 13.52
C SER A 129 -5.38 5.56 14.47
N LEU A 130 -5.06 6.81 14.81
CA LEU A 130 -4.01 7.14 15.78
C LEU A 130 -4.33 6.57 17.16
N TRP A 131 -5.57 6.76 17.66
CA TRP A 131 -6.00 6.25 18.95
C TRP A 131 -5.96 4.72 19.02
N SER A 132 -6.50 4.03 18.02
CA SER A 132 -6.46 2.56 17.98
C SER A 132 -5.02 2.03 17.94
N SER A 133 -4.13 2.69 17.20
CA SER A 133 -2.72 2.31 17.13
C SER A 133 -2.02 2.53 18.48
N ARG A 134 -2.22 3.66 19.13
CA ARG A 134 -1.64 3.94 20.46
C ARG A 134 -2.07 2.94 21.53
N LEU A 135 -3.35 2.50 21.49
CA LEU A 135 -3.89 1.59 22.50
C LEU A 135 -3.51 0.12 22.25
N PHE A 136 -3.47 -0.32 21.00
CA PHE A 136 -3.43 -1.75 20.71
C PHE A 136 -2.23 -2.21 19.89
N PHE A 137 -1.67 -1.36 19.03
CA PHE A 137 -0.66 -1.79 18.07
C PHE A 137 0.53 -2.47 18.74
N ARG A 138 1.20 -1.80 19.71
CA ARG A 138 2.37 -2.37 20.38
C ARG A 138 2.05 -3.73 21.03
N SER A 139 0.94 -3.80 21.79
CA SER A 139 0.57 -5.04 22.48
C SER A 139 0.17 -6.16 21.51
N ASP A 140 -0.50 -5.83 20.41
CA ASP A 140 -0.88 -6.84 19.41
C ASP A 140 0.35 -7.39 18.68
N ILE A 141 1.29 -6.52 18.31
CA ILE A 141 2.52 -6.94 17.65
C ILE A 141 3.39 -7.81 18.58
N LEU A 142 3.53 -7.42 19.85
CA LEU A 142 4.34 -8.19 20.82
C LEU A 142 3.69 -9.51 21.25
N THR A 143 2.39 -9.68 21.07
CA THR A 143 1.65 -10.91 21.41
C THR A 143 1.31 -11.78 20.19
N ALA A 144 1.64 -11.34 18.99
CA ALA A 144 1.50 -12.14 17.78
C ALA A 144 2.53 -13.29 17.76
N ASP A 145 2.13 -14.46 17.28
CA ASP A 145 3.02 -15.62 17.14
C ASP A 145 4.04 -15.45 16.01
N ALA A 146 3.69 -14.67 14.99
CA ALA A 146 4.59 -14.26 13.93
C ALA A 146 4.28 -12.83 13.46
N VAL A 147 5.32 -12.08 13.15
CA VAL A 147 5.21 -10.70 12.63
C VAL A 147 5.91 -10.63 11.28
N LEU A 148 5.14 -10.28 10.27
CA LEU A 148 5.61 -10.00 8.91
C LEU A 148 5.56 -8.49 8.66
N THR A 149 6.41 -8.00 7.78
CA THR A 149 6.41 -6.60 7.34
C THR A 149 6.38 -6.54 5.82
N ASN A 150 5.94 -5.43 5.27
CA ASN A 150 5.94 -5.20 3.83
C ASN A 150 7.26 -4.62 3.29
N SER A 151 8.22 -4.29 4.17
CA SER A 151 9.54 -3.80 3.80
C SER A 151 10.57 -4.08 4.88
N SER A 152 11.84 -4.11 4.51
CA SER A 152 12.97 -4.20 5.45
C SER A 152 13.05 -2.94 6.33
N GLY A 153 12.76 -1.76 5.77
CA GLY A 153 12.72 -0.51 6.52
C GLY A 153 11.68 -0.54 7.64
N THR A 154 10.45 -1.03 7.35
CA THR A 154 9.42 -1.24 8.39
C THR A 154 9.86 -2.28 9.43
N ALA A 155 10.54 -3.37 9.01
CA ALA A 155 11.08 -4.37 9.93
C ALA A 155 12.09 -3.77 10.91
N ASP A 156 13.02 -2.96 10.44
CA ASP A 156 14.04 -2.33 11.27
C ASP A 156 13.43 -1.33 12.25
N ARG A 157 12.43 -0.57 11.81
CA ARG A 157 11.68 0.33 12.71
C ARG A 157 10.93 -0.44 13.80
N LEU A 158 10.31 -1.58 13.49
CA LEU A 158 9.65 -2.42 14.50
C LEU A 158 10.64 -2.98 15.51
N ARG A 159 11.80 -3.43 15.07
CA ARG A 159 12.87 -3.93 15.96
C ARG A 159 13.39 -2.82 16.89
N THR A 160 13.68 -1.65 16.33
CA THR A 160 14.32 -0.55 17.07
C THR A 160 13.34 0.22 17.94
N MET A 161 12.12 0.51 17.47
CA MET A 161 11.16 1.37 18.17
C MET A 161 10.22 0.61 19.11
N ILE A 162 9.95 -0.67 18.83
CA ILE A 162 8.97 -1.47 19.57
C ILE A 162 9.63 -2.65 20.29
N GLY A 163 10.79 -3.12 19.83
CA GLY A 163 11.45 -4.33 20.29
C GLY A 163 10.78 -5.61 19.77
N ALA A 164 10.07 -5.54 18.64
CA ALA A 164 9.37 -6.67 18.07
C ALA A 164 10.32 -7.62 17.33
N LYS A 165 10.11 -8.93 17.49
CA LYS A 165 10.77 -9.95 16.68
C LYS A 165 10.04 -10.07 15.34
N VAL A 166 10.66 -9.63 14.25
CA VAL A 166 10.13 -9.76 12.89
C VAL A 166 10.51 -11.12 12.32
N THR A 167 9.51 -11.88 11.91
CA THR A 167 9.65 -13.24 11.36
C THR A 167 10.11 -13.24 9.91
N GLY A 168 9.62 -12.29 9.11
CA GLY A 168 9.94 -12.18 7.69
C GLY A 168 9.45 -10.88 7.06
N VAL A 169 9.91 -10.65 5.84
CA VAL A 169 9.46 -9.54 4.99
C VAL A 169 8.71 -10.12 3.81
N VAL A 170 7.49 -9.63 3.57
CA VAL A 170 6.62 -10.00 2.44
C VAL A 170 6.36 -8.73 1.65
N ARG A 171 7.12 -8.54 0.58
CA ARG A 171 7.13 -7.29 -0.19
C ARG A 171 5.88 -7.16 -1.06
N PRO A 172 5.37 -5.95 -1.28
CA PRO A 172 4.41 -5.72 -2.34
C PRO A 172 5.03 -6.00 -3.70
N SER A 173 4.19 -6.40 -4.63
CA SER A 173 4.52 -6.55 -6.05
C SER A 173 3.51 -5.78 -6.90
N VAL A 174 3.72 -5.71 -8.18
CA VAL A 174 2.77 -5.14 -9.13
C VAL A 174 2.04 -6.23 -9.89
N THR A 175 0.86 -5.90 -10.43
CA THR A 175 0.12 -6.80 -11.30
C THR A 175 0.73 -6.83 -12.70
N LYS A 176 0.40 -7.86 -13.49
CA LYS A 176 0.91 -8.03 -14.85
C LYS A 176 0.63 -6.82 -15.77
N SER A 177 -0.39 -6.02 -15.47
CA SER A 177 -0.70 -4.81 -16.24
C SER A 177 0.39 -3.74 -16.21
N PHE A 178 1.28 -3.75 -15.22
CA PHE A 178 2.44 -2.85 -15.15
C PHE A 178 3.64 -3.32 -15.97
N HIS A 179 3.67 -4.59 -16.37
CA HIS A 179 4.67 -5.11 -17.30
C HIS A 179 4.17 -4.86 -18.73
N LEU A 180 4.46 -3.69 -19.26
CA LEU A 180 4.07 -3.30 -20.60
C LEU A 180 4.84 -4.16 -21.62
N SER A 181 4.17 -5.18 -22.20
CA SER A 181 4.77 -6.08 -23.17
C SER A 181 5.03 -5.41 -24.52
N GLU A 182 4.26 -4.38 -24.83
CA GLU A 182 4.41 -3.50 -25.99
C GLU A 182 3.89 -2.11 -25.61
N PRO A 183 4.42 -1.02 -26.18
CA PRO A 183 3.74 0.26 -26.12
C PRO A 183 2.41 0.07 -26.86
N ALA A 184 1.32 -0.11 -26.13
CA ALA A 184 -0.03 -0.09 -26.69
C ALA A 184 -0.07 1.09 -27.63
N GLY A 185 -0.46 0.87 -28.89
CA GLY A 185 -0.23 1.80 -29.99
C GLY A 185 -0.38 3.26 -29.56
N GLU A 186 0.67 4.02 -29.71
CA GLU A 186 0.90 5.37 -29.15
C GLU A 186 -0.34 6.27 -29.29
N ILE A 187 -1.10 6.11 -30.37
CA ILE A 187 -2.32 6.85 -30.67
C ILE A 187 -3.47 6.57 -29.68
N GLY A 188 -3.73 5.30 -29.33
CA GLY A 188 -4.83 4.96 -28.41
C GLY A 188 -4.56 5.34 -26.97
N ILE A 189 -3.29 5.40 -26.55
CA ILE A 189 -2.87 5.90 -25.23
C ILE A 189 -3.05 7.41 -25.17
N LEU A 190 -2.58 8.14 -26.18
CA LEU A 190 -2.68 9.59 -26.24
C LEU A 190 -4.14 10.07 -26.21
N GLU A 191 -5.05 9.36 -26.87
CA GLU A 191 -6.49 9.64 -26.77
C GLU A 191 -7.04 9.46 -25.34
N LYS A 192 -6.68 8.37 -24.67
CA LYS A 192 -7.11 8.13 -23.29
C LYS A 192 -6.55 9.19 -22.34
N LEU A 193 -5.29 9.58 -22.50
CA LEU A 193 -4.65 10.63 -21.72
C LEU A 193 -5.28 12.00 -21.99
N SER A 194 -5.59 12.30 -23.23
CA SER A 194 -6.21 13.58 -23.61
C SER A 194 -7.61 13.78 -22.99
N ARG A 195 -8.38 12.68 -22.81
CA ARG A 195 -9.67 12.72 -22.11
C ARG A 195 -9.53 13.10 -20.62
N LEU A 196 -8.37 12.87 -20.02
CA LEU A 196 -8.01 13.34 -18.68
C LEU A 196 -7.42 14.76 -18.69
N GLY A 197 -7.31 15.42 -19.84
CA GLY A 197 -6.63 16.71 -19.99
C GLY A 197 -5.10 16.62 -19.97
N VAL A 198 -4.54 15.42 -20.02
CA VAL A 198 -3.10 15.17 -19.98
C VAL A 198 -2.49 15.29 -21.37
N LYS A 199 -1.45 16.12 -21.48
CA LYS A 199 -0.66 16.35 -22.70
C LYS A 199 0.82 16.19 -22.38
N ARG A 200 1.58 15.61 -23.29
CA ARG A 200 3.05 15.49 -23.18
C ARG A 200 3.72 16.81 -23.58
N PRO A 201 4.88 17.17 -23.00
CA PRO A 201 5.55 16.47 -21.89
C PRO A 201 4.89 16.73 -20.54
N TYR A 202 5.01 15.77 -19.58
CA TYR A 202 4.47 15.97 -18.24
C TYR A 202 5.26 15.23 -17.15
N LEU A 203 5.25 15.81 -15.95
CA LEU A 203 5.62 15.18 -14.70
C LEU A 203 4.39 14.54 -14.06
N LEU A 204 4.57 13.42 -13.38
CA LEU A 204 3.49 12.67 -12.73
C LEU A 204 3.71 12.64 -11.20
N SER A 205 2.64 12.80 -10.43
CA SER A 205 2.65 12.49 -9.00
C SER A 205 1.41 11.66 -8.66
N VAL A 206 1.61 10.46 -8.09
CA VAL A 206 0.55 9.51 -7.76
C VAL A 206 0.47 9.36 -6.25
N ALA A 207 -0.53 9.97 -5.63
CA ALA A 207 -0.68 9.94 -4.18
C ALA A 207 -2.07 10.40 -3.74
N THR A 208 -2.58 9.86 -2.62
CA THR A 208 -3.60 10.57 -1.84
C THR A 208 -2.99 11.86 -1.32
N ALA A 209 -3.72 12.99 -1.42
CA ALA A 209 -3.22 14.30 -1.02
C ALA A 209 -3.13 14.43 0.51
N GLU A 210 -2.17 13.76 1.11
CA GLU A 210 -1.85 13.73 2.55
C GLU A 210 -0.57 14.52 2.85
N PRO A 211 -0.41 15.11 4.05
CA PRO A 211 0.78 15.88 4.41
C PRO A 211 2.10 15.11 4.20
N ARG A 212 2.15 13.82 4.57
CA ARG A 212 3.34 12.99 4.42
C ARG A 212 3.80 12.77 2.97
N LYS A 213 2.93 12.94 1.97
CA LYS A 213 3.26 12.83 0.55
C LYS A 213 3.95 14.05 -0.02
N ASN A 214 4.05 15.12 0.76
CA ASN A 214 4.81 16.33 0.46
C ASN A 214 4.46 17.03 -0.86
N LEU A 215 3.19 16.90 -1.29
CA LEU A 215 2.70 17.50 -2.54
C LEU A 215 2.86 19.04 -2.58
N GLY A 216 2.84 19.67 -1.40
CA GLY A 216 3.08 21.12 -1.30
C GLY A 216 4.48 21.54 -1.78
N ALA A 217 5.51 20.74 -1.47
CA ALA A 217 6.86 20.98 -1.96
C ALA A 217 7.00 20.64 -3.47
N VAL A 218 6.30 19.60 -3.94
CA VAL A 218 6.24 19.27 -5.38
C VAL A 218 5.67 20.45 -6.18
N LEU A 219 4.54 21.01 -5.74
CA LEU A 219 3.90 22.16 -6.38
C LEU A 219 4.82 23.37 -6.38
N SER A 220 5.47 23.69 -5.26
CA SER A 220 6.41 24.82 -5.19
C SER A 220 7.59 24.62 -6.13
N ALA A 221 8.21 23.44 -6.12
CA ALA A 221 9.34 23.12 -7.01
C ALA A 221 8.95 23.22 -8.49
N TYR A 222 7.78 22.71 -8.84
CA TYR A 222 7.26 22.77 -10.20
C TYR A 222 6.98 24.23 -10.65
N ILE A 223 6.31 25.04 -9.82
CA ILE A 223 6.04 26.44 -10.11
C ILE A 223 7.35 27.23 -10.31
N ASP A 224 8.35 27.02 -9.47
CA ASP A 224 9.66 27.65 -9.61
C ASP A 224 10.34 27.30 -10.93
N LEU A 225 10.30 26.01 -11.33
CA LEU A 225 10.85 25.54 -12.61
C LEU A 225 10.07 26.10 -13.81
N LYS A 226 8.74 26.28 -13.70
CA LYS A 226 7.94 26.95 -14.72
C LYS A 226 8.33 28.43 -14.87
N ARG A 227 8.47 29.16 -13.75
CA ARG A 227 8.86 30.57 -13.72
C ARG A 227 10.25 30.82 -14.32
N SER A 228 11.17 29.88 -14.10
CA SER A 228 12.51 29.94 -14.68
C SER A 228 12.58 29.56 -16.17
N GLY A 229 11.48 29.07 -16.75
CA GLY A 229 11.44 28.59 -18.15
C GLY A 229 11.94 27.15 -18.33
N ALA A 230 12.50 26.49 -17.29
CA ALA A 230 13.08 25.17 -17.41
C ALA A 230 12.04 24.06 -17.74
N LEU A 231 10.77 24.27 -17.41
CA LEU A 231 9.65 23.39 -17.71
C LEU A 231 8.52 24.06 -18.50
N ALA A 232 8.86 24.99 -19.41
CA ALA A 232 7.90 25.84 -20.11
C ALA A 232 6.70 25.06 -20.68
N ASP A 233 6.95 23.93 -21.35
CA ASP A 233 5.94 23.13 -22.03
C ASP A 233 5.35 21.99 -21.16
N HIS A 234 5.95 21.67 -20.01
CA HIS A 234 5.52 20.56 -19.18
C HIS A 234 4.20 20.85 -18.46
N GLN A 235 3.39 19.80 -18.28
CA GLN A 235 2.32 19.74 -17.29
C GLN A 235 2.80 19.04 -16.01
N LEU A 236 2.12 19.29 -14.90
CA LEU A 236 2.19 18.43 -13.71
C LEU A 236 0.85 17.73 -13.53
N VAL A 237 0.84 16.41 -13.63
CA VAL A 237 -0.35 15.57 -13.49
C VAL A 237 -0.39 14.99 -12.10
N LEU A 238 -1.46 15.27 -11.35
CA LEU A 238 -1.69 14.73 -10.01
C LEU A 238 -2.78 13.67 -10.08
N VAL A 239 -2.44 12.43 -9.71
CA VAL A 239 -3.33 11.28 -9.67
C VAL A 239 -3.59 10.88 -8.22
N GLY A 240 -4.85 10.67 -7.88
CA GLY A 240 -5.29 10.21 -6.58
C GLY A 240 -6.38 11.10 -5.97
N PRO A 241 -7.04 10.60 -4.89
CA PRO A 241 -8.10 11.33 -4.24
C PRO A 241 -7.58 12.53 -3.44
N THR A 242 -8.43 13.53 -3.27
CA THR A 242 -8.17 14.62 -2.31
C THR A 242 -8.16 14.04 -0.90
N GLY A 243 -7.02 14.19 -0.21
CA GLY A 243 -6.86 13.74 1.18
C GLY A 243 -7.48 14.70 2.20
N TRP A 244 -7.17 14.47 3.48
CA TRP A 244 -7.63 15.28 4.61
C TRP A 244 -6.55 16.27 5.08
N LYS A 245 -6.95 17.27 5.90
CA LYS A 245 -6.05 18.30 6.49
C LYS A 245 -5.27 19.14 5.46
N ASN A 246 -5.95 19.67 4.44
CA ASN A 246 -5.25 20.22 3.26
C ASN A 246 -5.62 21.67 2.89
N GLN A 247 -5.95 22.56 3.83
CA GLN A 247 -6.24 23.95 3.49
C GLN A 247 -5.03 24.65 2.82
N ALA A 248 -3.82 24.44 3.35
CA ALA A 248 -2.60 24.98 2.75
C ALA A 248 -2.31 24.41 1.36
N LEU A 249 -2.54 23.10 1.16
CA LEU A 249 -2.38 22.47 -0.16
C LEU A 249 -3.42 22.97 -1.16
N ARG A 250 -4.67 23.20 -0.74
CA ARG A 250 -5.72 23.78 -1.61
C ARG A 250 -5.30 25.14 -2.17
N LYS A 251 -4.79 26.04 -1.28
CA LYS A 251 -4.30 27.34 -1.70
C LYS A 251 -3.17 27.24 -2.73
N LYS A 252 -2.23 26.31 -2.52
CA LYS A 252 -1.15 26.05 -3.49
C LYS A 252 -1.65 25.45 -4.80
N LEU A 253 -2.64 24.57 -4.75
CA LEU A 253 -3.28 24.01 -5.96
C LEU A 253 -3.98 25.11 -6.76
N ASP A 254 -4.66 26.05 -6.12
CA ASP A 254 -5.30 27.18 -6.78
C ASP A 254 -4.28 28.08 -7.47
N GLU A 255 -3.14 28.38 -6.82
CA GLU A 255 -2.01 29.06 -7.46
C GLU A 255 -1.45 28.27 -8.66
N ALA A 256 -1.29 26.96 -8.49
CA ALA A 256 -0.69 26.08 -9.48
C ALA A 256 -1.54 25.90 -10.76
N ARG A 257 -2.85 26.18 -10.71
CA ARG A 257 -3.73 26.12 -11.89
C ARG A 257 -3.24 27.01 -13.05
N ALA A 258 -2.62 28.15 -12.74
CA ALA A 258 -2.03 29.02 -13.75
C ALA A 258 -0.79 28.42 -14.46
N TYR A 259 -0.27 27.29 -13.96
CA TYR A 259 0.97 26.66 -14.43
C TYR A 259 0.75 25.28 -15.06
N ASN A 260 -0.41 25.02 -15.66
CA ASN A 260 -0.74 23.76 -16.33
C ASN A 260 -0.71 22.53 -15.39
N VAL A 261 -1.24 22.65 -14.18
CA VAL A 261 -1.44 21.50 -13.27
C VAL A 261 -2.77 20.82 -13.60
N VAL A 262 -2.73 19.51 -13.84
CA VAL A 262 -3.88 18.66 -14.15
C VAL A 262 -4.21 17.81 -12.92
N LEU A 263 -5.44 17.90 -12.42
CA LEU A 263 -5.96 17.04 -11.35
C LEU A 263 -6.75 15.89 -12.00
N ALA A 264 -6.08 14.76 -12.23
CA ALA A 264 -6.67 13.61 -12.92
C ALA A 264 -7.64 12.79 -12.01
N GLY A 265 -7.62 13.04 -10.68
CA GLY A 265 -8.44 12.27 -9.75
C GLY A 265 -8.04 10.81 -9.68
N TYR A 266 -9.04 9.92 -9.50
CA TYR A 266 -8.81 8.47 -9.55
C TYR A 266 -8.61 8.04 -11.01
N VAL A 267 -7.56 7.27 -11.24
CA VAL A 267 -7.26 6.64 -12.53
C VAL A 267 -7.32 5.12 -12.35
N SER A 268 -7.91 4.43 -13.32
CA SER A 268 -8.02 2.96 -13.27
C SER A 268 -6.65 2.28 -13.36
N ASP A 269 -6.54 1.09 -12.79
CA ASP A 269 -5.32 0.26 -12.81
C ASP A 269 -4.92 -0.16 -14.24
N GLU A 270 -5.83 -0.07 -15.22
CA GLU A 270 -5.55 -0.31 -16.63
C GLU A 270 -4.87 0.86 -17.32
N LEU A 271 -5.15 2.10 -16.89
CA LEU A 271 -4.60 3.30 -17.50
C LEU A 271 -3.36 3.81 -16.75
N LEU A 272 -3.23 3.53 -15.48
CA LEU A 272 -2.14 4.00 -14.63
C LEU A 272 -0.74 3.60 -15.14
N PRO A 273 -0.51 2.35 -15.63
CA PRO A 273 0.77 1.97 -16.23
C PRO A 273 1.17 2.85 -17.42
N ASN A 274 0.20 3.22 -18.25
CA ASN A 274 0.45 4.09 -19.40
C ASN A 274 0.82 5.52 -18.97
N LEU A 275 0.20 6.03 -17.90
CA LEU A 275 0.58 7.31 -17.31
C LEU A 275 2.03 7.29 -16.79
N TYR A 276 2.47 6.22 -16.13
CA TYR A 276 3.86 6.07 -15.72
C TYR A 276 4.80 6.04 -16.92
N ALA A 277 4.55 5.15 -17.87
CA ALA A 277 5.43 4.94 -19.03
C ALA A 277 5.55 6.20 -19.92
N ALA A 278 4.46 6.96 -20.09
CA ALA A 278 4.43 8.15 -20.92
C ALA A 278 4.95 9.41 -20.20
N SER A 279 5.07 9.42 -18.88
CA SER A 279 5.58 10.56 -18.10
C SER A 279 7.09 10.79 -18.35
N ASP A 280 7.53 12.03 -18.17
CA ASP A 280 8.95 12.34 -18.15
C ASP A 280 9.61 11.93 -16.84
N ALA A 281 8.88 12.05 -15.73
CA ALA A 281 9.28 11.47 -14.44
C ALA A 281 8.08 11.36 -13.50
N LEU A 282 8.10 10.33 -12.63
CA LEU A 282 7.35 10.32 -11.38
C LEU A 282 8.08 11.20 -10.35
N VAL A 283 7.35 12.10 -9.69
CA VAL A 283 7.84 12.93 -8.57
C VAL A 283 7.10 12.52 -7.30
N PHE A 284 7.79 11.80 -6.41
CA PHE A 284 7.18 11.16 -5.23
C PHE A 284 8.04 11.38 -3.96
N PRO A 285 8.24 12.64 -3.49
CA PRO A 285 9.14 12.95 -2.39
C PRO A 285 8.46 12.81 -1.02
N SER A 286 7.90 11.64 -0.74
CA SER A 286 7.24 11.34 0.54
C SER A 286 8.19 11.46 1.71
N LEU A 287 7.72 12.03 2.82
CA LEU A 287 8.48 12.18 4.07
C LEU A 287 8.62 10.85 4.81
N TYR A 288 7.64 9.98 4.65
CA TYR A 288 7.61 8.65 5.24
C TYR A 288 6.70 7.72 4.43
N GLU A 289 7.10 6.46 4.27
CA GLU A 289 6.36 5.38 3.63
C GLU A 289 6.52 4.05 4.37
N GLY A 290 5.57 3.13 4.14
CA GLY A 290 5.75 1.74 4.54
C GLY A 290 6.51 0.91 3.50
N PHE A 291 6.39 1.30 2.20
CA PHE A 291 7.12 0.68 1.09
C PHE A 291 7.35 1.66 -0.07
N GLY A 292 6.28 2.20 -0.69
CA GLY A 292 6.39 3.10 -1.82
C GLY A 292 5.90 2.49 -3.15
N MET A 293 4.71 1.92 -3.16
CA MET A 293 4.11 1.32 -4.38
C MET A 293 4.26 2.17 -5.64
N PRO A 294 4.01 3.51 -5.63
CA PRO A 294 4.17 4.31 -6.83
C PRO A 294 5.58 4.31 -7.41
N VAL A 295 6.62 4.15 -6.56
CA VAL A 295 8.02 4.04 -7.01
C VAL A 295 8.23 2.70 -7.73
N LEU A 296 7.78 1.60 -7.12
CA LEU A 296 7.84 0.27 -7.73
C LEU A 296 7.07 0.22 -9.06
N GLU A 297 5.84 0.74 -9.09
CA GLU A 297 4.99 0.79 -10.28
C GLU A 297 5.66 1.57 -11.41
N ALA A 298 6.16 2.77 -11.13
CA ALA A 298 6.82 3.63 -12.10
C ALA A 298 8.09 2.98 -12.66
N ARG A 299 8.93 2.37 -11.79
CA ARG A 299 10.15 1.68 -12.22
C ARG A 299 9.87 0.45 -13.06
N THR A 300 8.82 -0.32 -12.72
CA THR A 300 8.36 -1.44 -13.56
C THR A 300 7.91 -0.99 -14.93
N CYS A 301 7.30 0.20 -15.04
CA CYS A 301 6.94 0.81 -16.33
C CYS A 301 8.10 1.49 -17.05
N GLY A 302 9.34 1.44 -16.55
CA GLY A 302 10.50 2.11 -17.13
C GLY A 302 10.49 3.63 -16.99
N ALA A 303 9.69 4.19 -16.09
CA ALA A 303 9.66 5.63 -15.83
C ALA A 303 10.90 6.09 -15.04
N ARG A 304 11.33 7.33 -15.26
CA ARG A 304 12.26 8.00 -14.35
C ARG A 304 11.54 8.30 -13.05
N VAL A 305 12.24 8.22 -11.93
CA VAL A 305 11.66 8.48 -10.61
C VAL A 305 12.52 9.46 -9.82
N VAL A 306 11.89 10.47 -9.26
CA VAL A 306 12.48 11.38 -8.26
C VAL A 306 11.76 11.15 -6.94
N THR A 307 12.49 10.70 -5.93
CA THR A 307 11.91 10.36 -4.63
C THR A 307 12.85 10.68 -3.47
N THR A 308 12.34 10.60 -2.24
CA THR A 308 13.13 10.83 -1.03
C THR A 308 14.06 9.68 -0.73
N ASP A 309 15.22 9.98 -0.17
CA ASP A 309 16.20 9.00 0.27
C ASP A 309 15.82 8.43 1.65
N ILE A 310 14.94 7.43 1.66
CA ILE A 310 14.57 6.66 2.86
C ILE A 310 14.62 5.15 2.55
N PRO A 311 14.85 4.29 3.55
CA PRO A 311 15.06 2.85 3.35
C PRO A 311 13.94 2.18 2.54
N GLU A 312 12.68 2.50 2.85
CA GLU A 312 11.50 1.92 2.21
C GLU A 312 11.43 2.28 0.71
N LEU A 313 11.79 3.52 0.34
CA LEU A 313 11.79 3.96 -1.06
C LEU A 313 13.02 3.47 -1.83
N ARG A 314 14.15 3.21 -1.13
CA ARG A 314 15.28 2.50 -1.73
C ARG A 314 14.96 1.05 -2.04
N GLU A 315 14.17 0.38 -1.19
CA GLU A 315 13.72 -0.98 -1.41
C GLU A 315 12.68 -1.10 -2.55
N ALA A 316 11.83 -0.07 -2.71
CA ALA A 316 10.84 0.00 -3.79
C ALA A 316 11.44 0.41 -5.15
N GLY A 317 12.60 1.04 -5.15
CA GLY A 317 13.33 1.52 -6.33
C GLY A 317 14.56 0.68 -6.64
N ASP A 318 15.41 1.23 -7.50
CA ASP A 318 16.70 0.65 -7.90
C ASP A 318 17.76 1.75 -8.03
N GLU A 319 18.94 1.42 -8.58
CA GLU A 319 20.04 2.35 -8.83
C GLU A 319 19.70 3.46 -9.84
N HIS A 320 18.67 3.32 -10.64
CA HIS A 320 18.24 4.34 -11.62
C HIS A 320 17.30 5.39 -11.01
N VAL A 321 16.89 5.24 -9.75
CA VAL A 321 16.06 6.22 -9.05
C VAL A 321 16.92 7.43 -8.61
N ILE A 322 16.38 8.62 -8.78
CA ILE A 322 17.00 9.86 -8.34
C ILE A 322 16.52 10.16 -6.92
N TYR A 323 17.38 9.89 -5.95
CA TYR A 323 17.11 10.16 -4.54
C TYR A 323 17.48 11.59 -4.17
N VAL A 324 16.56 12.30 -3.50
CA VAL A 324 16.69 13.71 -3.15
C VAL A 324 16.27 13.99 -1.69
N GLN A 325 16.72 15.12 -1.17
CA GLN A 325 16.13 15.65 0.06
C GLN A 325 14.68 16.10 -0.21
N PRO A 326 13.74 15.92 0.74
CA PRO A 326 12.32 16.27 0.56
C PRO A 326 12.05 17.78 0.68
N THR A 327 12.99 18.61 0.22
CA THR A 327 12.92 20.07 0.17
C THR A 327 12.56 20.53 -1.23
N VAL A 328 12.09 21.78 -1.36
CA VAL A 328 11.77 22.37 -2.66
C VAL A 328 13.01 22.33 -3.59
N ASP A 329 14.18 22.71 -3.09
CA ASP A 329 15.42 22.73 -3.90
C ASP A 329 15.92 21.34 -4.26
N GLY A 330 15.83 20.38 -3.33
CA GLY A 330 16.14 18.97 -3.63
C GLY A 330 15.23 18.41 -4.73
N ILE A 331 13.94 18.67 -4.65
CA ILE A 331 12.95 18.24 -5.66
C ILE A 331 13.23 18.94 -7.01
N LYS A 332 13.51 20.22 -7.04
CA LYS A 332 13.90 20.97 -8.27
C LYS A 332 15.11 20.33 -8.93
N THR A 333 16.18 20.09 -8.16
CA THR A 333 17.39 19.43 -8.65
C THR A 333 17.10 18.04 -9.22
N GLY A 334 16.31 17.25 -8.51
CA GLY A 334 15.89 15.92 -8.95
C GLY A 334 15.09 15.96 -10.25
N ILE A 335 14.10 16.84 -10.37
CA ILE A 335 13.30 17.02 -11.59
C ILE A 335 14.18 17.43 -12.77
N THR A 336 15.04 18.44 -12.60
CA THR A 336 15.94 18.91 -13.66
C THR A 336 16.85 17.78 -14.15
N ARG A 337 17.41 16.99 -13.22
CA ARG A 337 18.21 15.82 -13.58
C ARG A 337 17.38 14.76 -14.31
N ALA A 338 16.16 14.50 -13.84
CA ALA A 338 15.28 13.48 -14.44
C ALA A 338 14.94 13.80 -15.89
N VAL A 339 14.50 15.04 -16.19
CA VAL A 339 14.07 15.41 -17.55
C VAL A 339 15.21 15.43 -18.55
N SER A 340 16.46 15.65 -18.11
CA SER A 340 17.66 15.62 -18.97
C SER A 340 18.30 14.23 -19.10
N SER A 341 17.87 13.23 -18.33
CA SER A 341 18.46 11.87 -18.35
C SER A 341 17.72 10.98 -19.36
N PRO A 342 18.35 9.94 -19.92
CA PRO A 342 17.63 8.92 -20.69
C PRO A 342 16.64 8.15 -19.82
N LYS A 343 15.58 7.57 -20.41
CA LYS A 343 14.70 6.66 -19.68
C LYS A 343 15.46 5.39 -19.32
N PRO A 344 15.36 4.95 -18.05
CA PRO A 344 15.98 3.69 -17.64
C PRO A 344 15.17 2.49 -18.15
N PRO A 345 15.77 1.29 -18.23
CA PRO A 345 15.02 0.07 -18.52
C PRO A 345 13.98 -0.22 -17.44
N PRO A 346 12.88 -0.93 -17.76
CA PRO A 346 11.95 -1.42 -16.76
C PRO A 346 12.66 -2.27 -15.69
N MET A 347 12.30 -2.05 -14.43
CA MET A 347 12.84 -2.81 -13.31
C MET A 347 12.15 -4.18 -13.21
N LEU A 348 12.93 -5.24 -13.01
CA LEU A 348 12.43 -6.56 -12.62
C LEU A 348 12.37 -6.64 -11.09
N HIS A 349 11.32 -7.23 -10.57
CA HIS A 349 11.10 -7.37 -9.12
C HIS A 349 10.40 -8.70 -8.80
N HIS A 350 10.23 -8.98 -7.51
CA HIS A 350 9.53 -10.17 -7.01
C HIS A 350 8.09 -10.24 -7.49
N THR A 351 7.57 -11.44 -7.68
CA THR A 351 6.18 -11.69 -8.01
C THR A 351 5.32 -11.84 -6.75
N TRP A 352 4.02 -11.59 -6.87
CA TRP A 352 3.07 -11.87 -5.78
C TRP A 352 3.14 -13.31 -5.29
N LYS A 353 3.41 -14.28 -6.19
CA LYS A 353 3.53 -15.70 -5.85
C LYS A 353 4.73 -16.00 -4.96
N GLU A 354 5.90 -15.42 -5.27
CA GLU A 354 7.11 -15.58 -4.45
C GLU A 354 6.91 -15.00 -3.05
N GLU A 355 6.33 -13.83 -2.96
CA GLU A 355 6.06 -13.18 -1.68
C GLU A 355 4.95 -13.90 -0.87
N ALA A 356 3.92 -14.39 -1.55
CA ALA A 356 2.88 -15.21 -0.91
C ALA A 356 3.40 -16.55 -0.41
N GLN A 357 4.47 -17.10 -0.99
CA GLN A 357 5.11 -18.31 -0.46
C GLN A 357 5.68 -18.10 0.94
N ILE A 358 6.27 -16.92 1.22
CA ILE A 358 6.76 -16.56 2.57
C ILE A 358 5.59 -16.50 3.55
N LEU A 359 4.48 -15.89 3.13
CA LEU A 359 3.25 -15.83 3.93
C LEU A 359 2.68 -17.24 4.16
N ALA A 360 2.55 -18.06 3.11
CA ALA A 360 2.02 -19.42 3.18
C ALA A 360 2.84 -20.29 4.14
N ASN A 361 4.16 -20.25 4.02
CA ASN A 361 5.06 -20.95 4.95
C ASN A 361 4.84 -20.49 6.39
N THR A 362 4.69 -19.18 6.63
CA THR A 362 4.45 -18.63 7.95
C THR A 362 3.09 -19.06 8.52
N LEU A 363 2.04 -19.12 7.69
CA LEU A 363 0.70 -19.56 8.11
C LEU A 363 0.63 -21.06 8.41
N SER A 364 1.45 -21.88 7.74
CA SER A 364 1.43 -23.35 7.83
C SER A 364 2.29 -23.93 8.96
N VAL A 365 3.09 -23.09 9.66
CA VAL A 365 3.88 -23.59 10.81
C VAL A 365 2.93 -24.09 11.89
N GLU A 366 3.06 -25.35 12.27
CA GLU A 366 2.30 -25.92 13.39
C GLU A 366 2.83 -25.38 14.73
N THR A 367 1.92 -25.08 15.66
CA THR A 367 2.32 -24.74 17.03
C THR A 367 2.66 -26.02 17.82
N GLU A 368 3.67 -25.95 18.70
CA GLU A 368 4.04 -27.07 19.60
C GLU A 368 2.84 -27.62 20.38
N SER A 369 1.83 -26.79 20.67
CA SER A 369 0.58 -27.20 21.32
C SER A 369 -0.35 -28.05 20.43
N GLN A 370 -0.25 -27.92 19.10
CA GLN A 370 -1.02 -28.74 18.15
C GLN A 370 -0.34 -30.12 17.95
N ILE A 371 0.98 -30.17 18.04
CA ILE A 371 1.75 -31.42 18.01
C ILE A 371 1.47 -32.24 19.24
N ALA A 372 1.42 -31.61 20.43
CA ALA A 372 1.15 -32.28 21.70
C ALA A 372 -0.31 -32.79 21.87
N SER A 373 -1.27 -32.30 21.09
CA SER A 373 -2.66 -32.77 21.09
C SER A 373 -2.95 -33.87 20.06
N ALA A 374 -2.01 -34.16 19.18
CA ALA A 374 -2.09 -35.17 18.12
C ALA A 374 -1.25 -36.44 18.45
N SER A 375 -0.44 -36.41 19.53
CA SER A 375 0.25 -37.51 20.16
C SER A 375 -0.54 -38.03 21.39
#